data_b8605abccf17d40889a1faec3d183a3c
#
_entry.id   b8605abccf17d40889a1faec3d183a3c
#
_cell.length_a   1.000
_cell.length_b   1.000
_cell.length_c   1.000
_cell.angle_alpha   90.00
_cell.angle_beta   90.00
_cell.angle_gamma   90.00
#
_symmetry.space_group_name_H-M   'P 1'
#
loop_
_entity.id
_entity.type
_entity.pdbx_description
1 polymer ?
#
loop_
_entity_poly.entity_id
_entity_poly.type
_entity_poly.pdbx_seq_one_letter_code
_entity_poly.pdbx_strand_id
1 'polypeptide(L)'
;MRIAFYAPLKPPDHPNPSGDRRIAKLLVQALQLAGHDITLASRLRTRDASGNLLRQAKIADLGQRLAARLLGRYARSGEKPDVWLTYHLYYKAPDWIGPIMSAALGIPYVVVEASYAPKRAGGAWDLGHRAVETAVRAATTVICLNPN
;
A
#
# COMPACT_ATOMS: atom_id res chain seq x y z
N MET A 1 -13.41 -11.56 -7.97
CA MET A 1 -13.05 -10.12 -8.07
C MET A 1 -11.60 -9.99 -8.51
N ARG A 2 -11.29 -8.93 -9.23
CA ARG A 2 -9.92 -8.53 -9.54
C ARG A 2 -9.40 -7.63 -8.43
N ILE A 3 -8.33 -8.04 -7.76
CA ILE A 3 -7.74 -7.32 -6.63
C ILE A 3 -6.34 -6.82 -7.01
N ALA A 4 -6.14 -5.52 -6.94
CA ALA A 4 -4.81 -4.93 -7.01
C ALA A 4 -4.16 -4.99 -5.62
N PHE A 5 -3.13 -5.81 -5.50
CA PHE A 5 -2.40 -6.00 -4.23
C PHE A 5 -1.13 -5.15 -4.20
N TYR A 6 -0.90 -4.49 -3.08
CA TYR A 6 0.30 -3.69 -2.85
C TYR A 6 0.84 -3.88 -1.43
N ALA A 7 2.16 -3.97 -1.29
CA ALA A 7 2.87 -4.09 -0.01
C ALA A 7 4.05 -3.11 0.05
N PRO A 8 3.84 -1.89 0.60
CA PRO A 8 4.84 -0.81 0.58
C PRO A 8 6.12 -1.12 1.36
N LEU A 9 6.05 -1.96 2.37
CA LEU A 9 7.22 -2.38 3.13
C LEU A 9 8.07 -3.39 2.37
N LYS A 10 7.44 -4.46 1.89
CA LYS A 10 8.13 -5.52 1.13
C LYS A 10 7.14 -6.31 0.28
N PRO A 11 7.31 -6.34 -1.05
CA PRO A 11 6.42 -7.11 -1.93
C PRO A 11 6.57 -8.62 -1.71
N PRO A 12 5.51 -9.41 -2.01
CA PRO A 12 5.49 -10.86 -1.78
C PRO A 12 6.53 -11.62 -2.59
N ASP A 13 6.96 -11.07 -3.73
CA ASP A 13 7.97 -11.66 -4.62
C ASP A 13 9.40 -11.09 -4.41
N HIS A 14 9.63 -10.34 -3.34
CA HIS A 14 10.95 -9.80 -3.02
C HIS A 14 11.95 -10.95 -2.81
N PRO A 15 13.20 -10.86 -3.34
CA PRO A 15 14.17 -11.95 -3.25
C PRO A 15 14.59 -12.29 -1.81
N ASN A 16 14.69 -11.29 -0.93
CA ASN A 16 15.12 -11.50 0.45
C ASN A 16 13.95 -11.93 1.34
N PRO A 17 14.00 -13.10 2.00
CA PRO A 17 12.97 -13.55 2.91
C PRO A 17 12.82 -12.63 4.13
N SER A 18 11.60 -12.55 4.65
CA SER A 18 11.25 -11.88 5.91
C SER A 18 9.85 -12.29 6.34
N GLY A 19 9.49 -11.97 7.59
CA GLY A 19 8.13 -12.16 8.10
C GLY A 19 7.09 -11.43 7.25
N ASP A 20 7.33 -10.16 6.94
CA ASP A 20 6.41 -9.35 6.12
C ASP A 20 6.20 -9.93 4.72
N ARG A 21 7.29 -10.34 4.06
CA ARG A 21 7.19 -11.01 2.76
C ARG A 21 6.36 -12.29 2.84
N ARG A 22 6.57 -13.08 3.89
CA ARG A 22 5.85 -14.35 4.09
C ARG A 22 4.36 -14.10 4.28
N ILE A 23 3.97 -13.16 5.12
CA ILE A 23 2.56 -12.81 5.34
C ILE A 23 1.93 -12.25 4.07
N ALA A 24 2.61 -11.34 3.36
CA ALA A 24 2.14 -10.82 2.08
C ALA A 24 1.86 -11.96 1.07
N LYS A 25 2.78 -12.93 0.98
CA LYS A 25 2.61 -14.10 0.12
C LYS A 25 1.43 -14.98 0.54
N LEU A 26 1.26 -15.23 1.83
CA LEU A 26 0.14 -16.02 2.36
C LEU A 26 -1.21 -15.33 2.11
N LEU A 27 -1.29 -14.00 2.25
CA LEU A 27 -2.50 -13.24 1.92
C LEU A 27 -2.86 -13.38 0.45
N VAL A 28 -1.89 -13.22 -0.45
CA VAL A 28 -2.12 -13.43 -1.89
C VAL A 28 -2.62 -14.83 -2.17
N GLN A 29 -1.99 -15.85 -1.60
CA GLN A 29 -2.40 -17.25 -1.77
C GLN A 29 -3.81 -17.51 -1.24
N ALA A 30 -4.14 -17.01 -0.05
CA ALA A 30 -5.47 -17.15 0.53
C ALA A 30 -6.56 -16.54 -0.35
N LEU A 31 -6.32 -15.33 -0.87
CA LEU A 31 -7.25 -14.66 -1.76
C LEU A 31 -7.42 -15.39 -3.11
N GLN A 32 -6.32 -15.96 -3.65
CA GLN A 32 -6.38 -16.79 -4.86
C GLN A 32 -7.16 -18.06 -4.62
N LEU A 33 -6.96 -18.73 -3.48
CA LEU A 33 -7.74 -19.92 -3.09
C LEU A 33 -9.22 -19.61 -2.90
N ALA A 34 -9.55 -18.40 -2.48
CA ALA A 34 -10.93 -17.91 -2.40
C ALA A 34 -11.55 -17.56 -3.77
N GLY A 35 -10.82 -17.77 -4.87
CA GLY A 35 -11.32 -17.54 -6.23
C GLY A 35 -11.15 -16.11 -6.76
N HIS A 36 -10.29 -15.29 -6.12
CA HIS A 36 -10.00 -13.95 -6.60
C HIS A 36 -8.80 -13.92 -7.55
N ASP A 37 -8.84 -13.00 -8.51
CA ASP A 37 -7.72 -12.72 -9.40
C ASP A 37 -6.85 -11.60 -8.78
N ILE A 38 -5.62 -11.95 -8.40
CA ILE A 38 -4.71 -11.05 -7.70
C ILE A 38 -3.60 -10.59 -8.62
N THR A 39 -3.47 -9.29 -8.78
CA THR A 39 -2.35 -8.66 -9.49
C THR A 39 -1.50 -7.85 -8.52
N LEU A 40 -0.20 -8.07 -8.52
CA LEU A 40 0.75 -7.21 -7.80
C LEU A 40 0.82 -5.86 -8.53
N ALA A 41 0.25 -4.83 -7.90
CA ALA A 41 0.10 -3.52 -8.54
C ALA A 41 1.43 -2.76 -8.67
N SER A 42 2.31 -2.87 -7.68
CA SER A 42 3.61 -2.22 -7.67
C SER A 42 4.60 -2.95 -6.76
N ARG A 43 5.88 -2.87 -7.11
CA ARG A 43 7.00 -3.34 -6.28
C ARG A 43 7.73 -2.20 -5.57
N LEU A 44 7.16 -0.98 -5.62
CA LEU A 44 7.76 0.17 -4.94
C LEU A 44 7.82 -0.08 -3.44
N ARG A 45 9.01 -0.07 -2.89
CA ARG A 45 9.24 -0.05 -1.45
C ARG A 45 9.35 1.39 -0.98
N THR A 46 8.50 1.78 -0.04
CA THR A 46 8.44 3.16 0.47
C THR A 46 9.19 3.35 1.78
N ARG A 47 9.84 2.28 2.27
CA ARG A 47 10.51 2.31 3.56
C ARG A 47 11.69 3.30 3.58
N ASP A 48 11.62 4.24 4.50
CA ASP A 48 12.74 5.06 4.95
C ASP A 48 13.02 4.80 6.43
N ALA A 49 14.15 4.19 6.75
CA ALA A 49 14.55 3.87 8.11
C ALA A 49 15.30 5.03 8.81
N SER A 50 15.77 6.00 8.03
CA SER A 50 16.67 7.06 8.50
C SER A 50 15.97 8.32 8.99
N GLY A 51 14.70 8.53 8.63
CA GLY A 51 13.98 9.78 8.88
C GLY A 51 14.46 10.93 8.00
N ASN A 52 14.92 10.62 6.79
CA ASN A 52 15.39 11.62 5.83
C ASN A 52 14.23 12.18 5.02
N LEU A 53 13.87 13.45 5.28
CA LEU A 53 12.74 14.11 4.65
C LEU A 53 12.86 14.18 3.11
N LEU A 54 14.05 14.46 2.58
CA LEU A 54 14.25 14.53 1.12
C LEU A 54 14.05 13.17 0.47
N ARG A 55 14.51 12.11 1.12
CA ARG A 55 14.29 10.73 0.64
C ARG A 55 12.80 10.37 0.68
N GLN A 56 12.11 10.68 1.75
CA GLN A 56 10.66 10.45 1.88
C GLN A 56 9.89 11.21 0.80
N ALA A 57 10.23 12.46 0.54
CA ALA A 57 9.61 13.28 -0.50
C ALA A 57 9.84 12.71 -1.92
N LYS A 58 11.04 12.22 -2.20
CA LYS A 58 11.35 11.55 -3.48
C LYS A 58 10.56 10.26 -3.66
N ILE A 59 10.41 9.48 -2.61
CA ILE A 59 9.60 8.25 -2.63
C ILE A 59 8.11 8.60 -2.83
N ALA A 60 7.60 9.63 -2.17
CA ALA A 60 6.23 10.12 -2.35
C ALA A 60 5.96 10.53 -3.80
N ASP A 61 6.86 11.31 -4.40
CA ASP A 61 6.77 11.73 -5.80
C ASP A 61 6.79 10.53 -6.76
N LEU A 62 7.67 9.56 -6.52
CA LEU A 62 7.72 8.33 -7.30
C LEU A 62 6.40 7.54 -7.19
N GLY A 63 5.82 7.43 -6.00
CA GLY A 63 4.53 6.79 -5.78
C GLY A 63 3.41 7.46 -6.56
N GLN A 64 3.35 8.79 -6.56
CA GLN A 64 2.38 9.56 -7.34
C GLN A 64 2.52 9.34 -8.85
N ARG A 65 3.74 9.31 -9.36
CA ARG A 65 4.01 9.01 -10.78
C ARG A 65 3.61 7.58 -11.16
N LEU A 66 3.85 6.63 -10.28
CA LEU A 66 3.43 5.24 -10.49
C LEU A 66 1.91 5.12 -10.50
N ALA A 67 1.20 5.83 -9.61
CA ALA A 67 -0.26 5.89 -9.62
C ALA A 67 -0.78 6.44 -10.96
N ALA A 68 -0.24 7.55 -11.44
CA ALA A 68 -0.62 8.13 -12.74
C ALA A 68 -0.40 7.13 -13.89
N ARG A 69 0.73 6.41 -13.88
CA ARG A 69 1.05 5.38 -14.87
C ARG A 69 0.06 4.20 -14.85
N LEU A 70 -0.31 3.75 -13.65
CA LEU A 70 -1.29 2.68 -13.47
C LEU A 70 -2.68 3.12 -13.97
N LEU A 71 -3.11 4.32 -13.63
CA LEU A 71 -4.38 4.89 -14.13
C LEU A 71 -4.42 4.93 -15.66
N GLY A 72 -3.35 5.41 -16.30
CA GLY A 72 -3.23 5.41 -17.75
C GLY A 72 -3.29 4.00 -18.35
N ARG A 73 -2.69 3.01 -17.71
CA ARG A 73 -2.74 1.61 -18.13
C ARG A 73 -4.15 1.05 -18.06
N TYR A 74 -4.85 1.25 -16.95
CA TYR A 74 -6.23 0.79 -16.77
C TYR A 74 -7.20 1.48 -17.75
N ALA A 75 -7.00 2.77 -18.01
CA ALA A 75 -7.80 3.48 -18.99
C ALA A 75 -7.64 2.91 -20.40
N ARG A 76 -6.43 2.52 -20.80
CA ARG A 76 -6.17 1.93 -22.12
C ARG A 76 -6.65 0.49 -22.25
N SER A 77 -6.48 -0.32 -21.20
CA SER A 77 -6.89 -1.74 -21.24
C SER A 77 -8.39 -1.96 -20.99
N GLY A 78 -9.05 -1.01 -20.34
CA GLY A 78 -10.42 -1.19 -19.84
C GLY A 78 -10.53 -2.17 -18.65
N GLU A 79 -9.41 -2.69 -18.17
CA GLU A 79 -9.36 -3.73 -17.12
C GLU A 79 -8.89 -3.13 -15.80
N LYS A 80 -9.76 -2.39 -15.12
CA LYS A 80 -9.48 -1.89 -13.77
C LYS A 80 -9.74 -2.95 -12.71
N PRO A 81 -9.06 -2.90 -11.54
CA PRO A 81 -9.37 -3.75 -10.40
C PRO A 81 -10.73 -3.37 -9.79
N ASP A 82 -11.33 -4.34 -9.08
CA ASP A 82 -12.56 -4.12 -8.31
C ASP A 82 -12.26 -3.60 -6.91
N VAL A 83 -11.08 -3.92 -6.37
CA VAL A 83 -10.60 -3.55 -5.03
C VAL A 83 -9.11 -3.25 -5.09
N TRP A 84 -8.69 -2.22 -4.34
CA TRP A 84 -7.29 -2.01 -4.02
C TRP A 84 -7.01 -2.50 -2.59
N LEU A 85 -6.05 -3.40 -2.43
CA LEU A 85 -5.65 -3.96 -1.13
C LEU A 85 -4.19 -3.67 -0.84
N THR A 86 -3.94 -2.97 0.27
CA THR A 86 -2.59 -2.70 0.76
C THR A 86 -2.32 -3.48 2.03
N TYR A 87 -1.19 -4.17 2.08
CA TYR A 87 -0.73 -4.89 3.26
C TYR A 87 0.43 -4.16 3.92
N HIS A 88 0.30 -3.96 5.23
CA HIS A 88 1.27 -3.44 6.19
C HIS A 88 1.83 -2.06 5.82
N LEU A 89 1.15 -1.04 6.31
CA LEU A 89 1.62 0.34 6.22
C LEU A 89 1.84 0.96 7.61
N TYR A 90 2.87 1.76 7.73
CA TYR A 90 3.20 2.52 8.92
C TYR A 90 4.09 3.73 8.56
N TYR A 91 4.41 4.59 9.52
CA TYR A 91 5.09 5.86 9.24
C TYR A 91 6.43 5.76 8.48
N LYS A 92 7.17 4.64 8.61
CA LYS A 92 8.40 4.40 7.83
C LYS A 92 8.14 3.82 6.44
N ALA A 93 6.99 3.21 6.22
CA ALA A 93 6.60 2.59 4.96
C ALA A 93 5.13 2.90 4.65
N PRO A 94 4.80 4.18 4.33
CA PRO A 94 3.44 4.59 4.00
C PRO A 94 3.02 4.13 2.60
N ASP A 95 1.71 4.14 2.36
CA ASP A 95 1.15 3.89 1.04
C ASP A 95 0.91 5.20 0.28
N TRP A 96 1.77 5.50 -0.69
CA TRP A 96 1.66 6.66 -1.56
C TRP A 96 0.81 6.41 -2.82
N ILE A 97 0.32 5.19 -3.03
CA ILE A 97 -0.36 4.77 -4.26
C ILE A 97 -1.85 4.50 -4.03
N GLY A 98 -2.17 3.68 -3.04
CA GLY A 98 -3.52 3.16 -2.80
C GLY A 98 -4.61 4.22 -2.67
N PRO A 99 -4.46 5.25 -1.83
CA PRO A 99 -5.46 6.31 -1.71
C PRO A 99 -5.76 7.03 -3.03
N ILE A 100 -4.72 7.28 -3.84
CA ILE A 100 -4.88 7.90 -5.17
C ILE A 100 -5.66 6.97 -6.09
N MET A 101 -5.28 5.70 -6.13
CA MET A 101 -5.89 4.71 -7.02
C MET A 101 -7.36 4.48 -6.70
N SER A 102 -7.67 4.28 -5.42
CA SER A 102 -9.05 4.02 -4.99
C SER A 102 -9.96 5.21 -5.27
N ALA A 103 -9.50 6.43 -5.00
CA ALA A 103 -10.26 7.64 -5.29
C ALA A 103 -10.49 7.83 -6.80
N ALA A 104 -9.44 7.70 -7.61
CA ALA A 104 -9.52 7.93 -9.05
C ALA A 104 -10.34 6.85 -9.79
N LEU A 105 -10.31 5.60 -9.32
CA LEU A 105 -11.05 4.49 -9.93
C LEU A 105 -12.45 4.30 -9.32
N GLY A 106 -12.77 4.96 -8.21
CA GLY A 106 -14.02 4.79 -7.49
C GLY A 106 -14.19 3.37 -6.94
N ILE A 107 -13.13 2.77 -6.43
CA ILE A 107 -13.12 1.40 -5.90
C ILE A 107 -12.82 1.37 -4.41
N PRO A 108 -13.26 0.32 -3.68
CA PRO A 108 -12.90 0.15 -2.27
C PRO A 108 -11.38 0.07 -2.06
N TYR A 109 -10.93 0.71 -0.97
CA TYR A 109 -9.57 0.63 -0.46
C TYR A 109 -9.56 -0.18 0.83
N VAL A 110 -8.90 -1.32 0.81
CA VAL A 110 -8.77 -2.22 1.97
C VAL A 110 -7.32 -2.19 2.45
N VAL A 111 -7.13 -1.95 3.73
CA VAL A 111 -5.82 -1.99 4.38
C VAL A 111 -5.78 -3.17 5.35
N VAL A 112 -4.78 -4.03 5.20
CA VAL A 112 -4.50 -5.12 6.15
C VAL A 112 -3.24 -4.76 6.92
N GLU A 113 -3.31 -4.69 8.24
CA GLU A 113 -2.25 -4.21 9.15
C GLU A 113 -1.81 -2.76 8.87
N ALA A 114 -2.37 -1.84 9.64
CA ALA A 114 -1.94 -0.45 9.68
C ALA A 114 -1.48 -0.08 11.09
N SER A 115 -0.32 0.57 11.20
CA SER A 115 0.14 1.15 12.46
C SER A 115 0.06 2.66 12.40
N TYR A 116 -0.89 3.23 13.14
CA TYR A 116 -1.01 4.66 13.35
C TYR A 116 -0.25 5.07 14.61
N ALA A 117 0.68 6.02 14.49
CA ALA A 117 1.57 6.43 15.57
C ALA A 117 1.56 7.96 15.79
N PRO A 118 0.58 8.52 16.54
CA PRO A 118 0.44 9.97 16.76
C PRO A 118 1.70 10.63 17.31
N LYS A 119 2.50 9.92 18.09
CA LYS A 119 3.79 10.39 18.64
C LYS A 119 4.84 10.74 17.56
N ARG A 120 4.61 10.36 16.31
CA ARG A 120 5.51 10.68 15.18
C ARG A 120 5.15 11.98 14.47
N ALA A 121 4.02 12.60 14.83
CA ALA A 121 3.63 13.90 14.30
C ALA A 121 4.68 14.97 14.62
N GLY A 122 5.05 15.78 13.61
CA GLY A 122 6.05 16.83 13.74
C GLY A 122 7.51 16.39 13.80
N GLY A 123 7.78 15.09 13.79
CA GLY A 123 9.13 14.51 13.84
C GLY A 123 9.72 14.18 12.47
N ALA A 124 10.82 13.44 12.48
CA ALA A 124 11.57 13.05 11.27
C ALA A 124 10.77 12.22 10.26
N TRP A 125 9.69 11.56 10.70
CA TRP A 125 8.77 10.79 9.86
C TRP A 125 7.38 11.42 9.74
N ASP A 126 7.25 12.72 9.99
CA ASP A 126 5.95 13.40 9.92
C ASP A 126 5.29 13.24 8.53
N LEU A 127 6.06 13.31 7.45
CA LEU A 127 5.55 13.10 6.11
C LEU A 127 4.90 11.72 5.94
N GLY A 128 5.60 10.66 6.35
CA GLY A 128 5.09 9.29 6.33
C GLY A 128 3.92 9.10 7.30
N HIS A 129 3.98 9.70 8.49
CA HIS A 129 2.89 9.67 9.46
C HIS A 129 1.59 10.26 8.90
N ARG A 130 1.66 11.43 8.25
CA ARG A 130 0.50 12.06 7.59
C ARG A 130 -0.04 11.21 6.45
N ALA A 131 0.83 10.57 5.69
CA ALA A 131 0.43 9.65 4.63
C ALA A 131 -0.32 8.43 5.17
N VAL A 132 0.11 7.88 6.31
CA VAL A 132 -0.61 6.79 7.01
C VAL A 132 -1.99 7.27 7.48
N GLU A 133 -2.08 8.45 8.07
CA GLU A 133 -3.36 9.03 8.47
C GLU A 133 -4.31 9.19 7.28
N THR A 134 -3.82 9.73 6.17
CA THR A 134 -4.58 9.86 4.92
C THR A 134 -5.07 8.50 4.43
N ALA A 135 -4.20 7.49 4.41
CA ALA A 135 -4.54 6.15 3.96
C ALA A 135 -5.60 5.48 4.84
N VAL A 136 -5.43 5.55 6.16
CA VAL A 136 -6.39 4.97 7.11
C VAL A 136 -7.76 5.64 7.02
N ARG A 137 -7.80 6.97 6.87
CA ARG A 137 -9.05 7.72 6.69
C ARG A 137 -9.74 7.42 5.35
N ALA A 138 -8.97 7.17 4.30
CA ALA A 138 -9.48 6.83 2.97
C ALA A 138 -9.94 5.36 2.87
N ALA A 139 -9.46 4.49 3.78
CA ALA A 139 -9.77 3.07 3.74
C ALA A 139 -11.26 2.80 3.96
N THR A 140 -11.85 1.98 3.10
CA THR A 140 -13.20 1.44 3.29
C THR A 140 -13.21 0.48 4.49
N THR A 141 -12.12 -0.27 4.67
CA THR A 141 -11.95 -1.24 5.75
C THR A 141 -10.47 -1.34 6.12
N VAL A 142 -10.22 -1.39 7.43
CA VAL A 142 -8.91 -1.73 8.00
C VAL A 142 -9.04 -3.06 8.74
N ILE A 143 -8.22 -4.03 8.36
CA ILE A 143 -8.19 -5.37 8.96
C ILE A 143 -6.94 -5.48 9.81
N CYS A 144 -7.11 -5.78 11.10
CA CYS A 144 -6.01 -6.06 12.01
C CYS A 144 -5.82 -7.58 12.12
N LEU A 145 -4.59 -8.05 11.94
CA LEU A 145 -4.28 -9.49 12.03
C LEU A 145 -4.07 -9.92 13.49
N ASN A 146 -3.75 -8.99 14.38
CA ASN A 146 -3.61 -9.24 15.80
C ASN A 146 -4.69 -8.50 16.58
N PRO A 147 -5.40 -9.18 17.51
CA PRO A 147 -6.27 -8.49 18.46
C PRO A 147 -5.39 -7.72 19.46
N ASN A 148 -5.49 -6.41 19.50
CA ASN A 148 -4.94 -5.55 20.55
C ASN A 148 -6.08 -4.88 21.28
#